data_2023b2f383d0d1385bb832abba1ab46a
#
_entry.id   2023b2f383d0d1385bb832abba1ab46a
#
_cell.length_a   1.000
_cell.length_b   1.000
_cell.length_c   1.000
_cell.angle_alpha   90.00
_cell.angle_beta   90.00
_cell.angle_gamma   90.00
#
_symmetry.space_group_name_H-M   'P 1'
#
loop_
_entity.id
_entity.type
_entity.pdbx_description
1 polymer ?
#
loop_
_entity_poly.entity_id
_entity_poly.type
_entity_poly.pdbx_seq_one_letter_code
_entity_poly.pdbx_strand_id
1 'polypeptide(L)'
;MKILITGASGFVGQILAAKLLETGTATSLILADVNEPSAPKTTTNTPITCISADLTSPTACQDLVAHAPDAVYILHGIMSSGSEANLELGLGVNFDSVRTLLDTLIHASSSSSSSSERQPSSRPRPNPTKVVFTSSCAVFGRAAVQNTATETDIVPMPESSYGTQKLMIEFLINDYSRRGLIDGRAVRLPTVFVRAGAPTAAASSFVSGIVREPVRGVAAVLPVDASIGIWLTSPRTLAANLVHALVGVPAEAWGHYRQVLLPGYTATSADILEALEKVAGKEVRALVREERDEDTQRIVLSWPSRYDTQRARELGFSEDVGLEQTIRDFVEAEKAAKN
;
A
#
# COMPACT_ATOMS: atom_id res chain seq x y z
N MET A 1 15.94 8.41 11.08
CA MET A 1 14.98 9.37 10.48
C MET A 1 13.72 9.43 11.33
N LYS A 2 13.13 10.60 11.48
CA LYS A 2 11.78 10.77 12.00
C LYS A 2 10.80 10.48 10.86
N ILE A 3 9.94 9.49 11.04
CA ILE A 3 9.07 8.99 9.96
C ILE A 3 7.60 9.15 10.38
N LEU A 4 6.81 9.79 9.54
CA LEU A 4 5.34 9.84 9.64
C LEU A 4 4.73 8.75 8.77
N ILE A 5 3.78 7.99 9.33
CA ILE A 5 2.96 7.02 8.58
C ILE A 5 1.50 7.46 8.71
N THR A 6 0.86 7.79 7.61
CA THR A 6 -0.58 8.02 7.55
C THR A 6 -1.31 6.74 7.14
N GLY A 7 -2.53 6.50 7.62
CA GLY A 7 -3.19 5.20 7.46
C GLY A 7 -2.56 4.12 8.34
N ALA A 8 -2.01 4.53 9.49
CA ALA A 8 -1.20 3.68 10.35
C ALA A 8 -2.01 2.64 11.14
N SER A 9 -3.32 2.80 11.31
CA SER A 9 -4.21 1.78 11.88
C SER A 9 -4.48 0.63 10.93
N GLY A 10 -4.26 0.85 9.62
CA GLY A 10 -4.46 -0.16 8.59
C GLY A 10 -3.43 -1.28 8.63
N PHE A 11 -3.77 -2.44 8.03
CA PHE A 11 -2.90 -3.61 8.00
C PHE A 11 -1.49 -3.30 7.48
N VAL A 12 -1.37 -2.58 6.36
CA VAL A 12 -0.07 -2.22 5.77
C VAL A 12 0.70 -1.25 6.68
N GLY A 13 0.00 -0.29 7.31
CA GLY A 13 0.60 0.66 8.24
C GLY A 13 1.24 -0.04 9.44
N GLN A 14 0.55 -1.03 10.01
CA GLN A 14 1.04 -1.79 11.17
C GLN A 14 2.27 -2.65 10.84
N ILE A 15 2.24 -3.42 9.73
CA ILE A 15 3.40 -4.24 9.33
C ILE A 15 4.60 -3.38 8.93
N LEU A 16 4.38 -2.23 8.30
CA LEU A 16 5.43 -1.28 7.95
C LEU A 16 6.06 -0.66 9.20
N ALA A 17 5.24 -0.19 10.15
CA ALA A 17 5.73 0.38 11.41
C ALA A 17 6.60 -0.63 12.17
N ALA A 18 6.15 -1.88 12.29
CA ALA A 18 6.94 -2.95 12.90
C ALA A 18 8.26 -3.18 12.16
N LYS A 19 8.24 -3.19 10.82
CA LYS A 19 9.45 -3.41 10.00
C LYS A 19 10.45 -2.27 10.11
N LEU A 20 9.99 -1.02 10.15
CA LEU A 20 10.85 0.16 10.33
C LEU A 20 11.57 0.15 11.69
N LEU A 21 10.92 -0.36 12.74
CA LEU A 21 11.53 -0.54 14.05
C LEU A 21 12.54 -1.69 14.05
N GLU A 22 12.16 -2.84 13.47
CA GLU A 22 13.04 -4.02 13.34
C GLU A 22 14.35 -3.70 12.62
N THR A 23 14.28 -2.91 11.53
CA THR A 23 15.46 -2.54 10.74
C THR A 23 16.25 -1.36 11.30
N GLY A 24 15.78 -0.72 12.37
CA GLY A 24 16.42 0.48 12.92
C GLY A 24 16.37 1.70 11.98
N THR A 25 15.53 1.66 10.94
CA THR A 25 15.41 2.75 9.96
C THR A 25 14.83 4.01 10.57
N ALA A 26 13.86 3.85 11.48
CA ALA A 26 13.23 4.95 12.20
C ALA A 26 14.01 5.28 13.51
N THR A 27 14.34 6.54 13.71
CA THR A 27 14.78 7.06 15.02
C THR A 27 13.61 7.59 15.85
N SER A 28 12.46 7.84 15.23
CA SER A 28 11.18 8.18 15.83
C SER A 28 10.07 7.89 14.83
N LEU A 29 8.94 7.36 15.30
CA LEU A 29 7.73 7.11 14.49
C LEU A 29 6.58 8.01 14.95
N ILE A 30 5.86 8.54 13.96
CA ILE A 30 4.58 9.21 14.15
C ILE A 30 3.56 8.38 13.35
N LEU A 31 2.62 7.78 14.04
CA LEU A 31 1.57 6.95 13.48
C LEU A 31 0.26 7.73 13.50
N ALA A 32 -0.30 8.03 12.36
CA ALA A 32 -1.51 8.83 12.23
C ALA A 32 -2.59 8.10 11.42
N ASP A 33 -3.82 8.16 11.89
CA ASP A 33 -5.01 7.66 11.19
C ASP A 33 -6.25 8.35 11.75
N VAL A 34 -7.40 8.22 11.09
CA VAL A 34 -8.70 8.71 11.58
C VAL A 34 -9.06 8.08 12.93
N ASN A 35 -8.74 6.80 13.12
CA ASN A 35 -8.76 6.14 14.42
C ASN A 35 -7.34 6.12 14.99
N GLU A 36 -7.18 6.39 16.28
CA GLU A 36 -5.86 6.40 16.90
C GLU A 36 -5.16 5.05 16.71
N PRO A 37 -3.97 5.03 16.06
CA PRO A 37 -3.24 3.80 15.83
C PRO A 37 -2.70 3.20 17.12
N SER A 38 -2.61 1.87 17.19
CA SER A 38 -1.88 1.19 18.24
C SER A 38 -0.38 1.19 17.91
N ALA A 39 0.45 1.44 18.91
CA ALA A 39 1.89 1.27 18.77
C ALA A 39 2.23 -0.23 18.57
N PRO A 40 3.04 -0.59 17.57
CA PRO A 40 3.47 -1.97 17.40
C PRO A 40 4.32 -2.44 18.58
N LYS A 41 4.20 -3.72 18.94
CA LYS A 41 5.08 -4.33 19.93
C LYS A 41 6.52 -4.26 19.44
N THR A 42 7.43 -3.74 20.26
CA THR A 42 8.84 -3.58 19.88
C THR A 42 9.73 -3.82 21.10
N THR A 43 10.95 -4.28 20.84
CA THR A 43 12.03 -4.37 21.82
C THR A 43 12.97 -3.16 21.76
N THR A 44 12.75 -2.24 20.82
CA THR A 44 13.56 -1.03 20.68
C THR A 44 13.00 0.11 21.53
N ASN A 45 13.88 1.04 21.94
CA ASN A 45 13.50 2.26 22.66
C ASN A 45 13.14 3.41 21.71
N THR A 46 12.80 3.12 20.45
CA THR A 46 12.42 4.15 19.47
C THR A 46 11.13 4.84 19.91
N PRO A 47 11.09 6.16 20.06
CA PRO A 47 9.88 6.89 20.42
C PRO A 47 8.79 6.72 19.36
N ILE A 48 7.57 6.42 19.82
CA ILE A 48 6.39 6.26 18.96
C ILE A 48 5.32 7.20 19.48
N THR A 49 4.78 8.02 18.59
CA THR A 49 3.63 8.90 18.87
C THR A 49 2.45 8.44 18.02
N CYS A 50 1.33 8.11 18.65
CA CYS A 50 0.09 7.72 17.98
C CYS A 50 -0.86 8.92 18.02
N ILE A 51 -1.47 9.26 16.86
CA ILE A 51 -2.29 10.46 16.71
C ILE A 51 -3.55 10.09 15.93
N SER A 52 -4.72 10.41 16.49
CA SER A 52 -5.98 10.42 15.74
C SER A 52 -6.04 11.69 14.91
N ALA A 53 -6.11 11.57 13.58
CA ALA A 53 -6.11 12.71 12.66
C ALA A 53 -6.94 12.41 11.40
N ASP A 54 -7.95 13.21 11.15
CA ASP A 54 -8.69 13.21 9.89
C ASP A 54 -7.97 14.11 8.89
N LEU A 55 -7.29 13.51 7.91
CA LEU A 55 -6.49 14.22 6.92
C LEU A 55 -7.32 14.95 5.84
N THR A 56 -8.64 14.83 5.87
CA THR A 56 -9.51 15.72 5.09
C THR A 56 -9.53 17.14 5.68
N SER A 57 -9.08 17.29 6.94
CA SER A 57 -8.89 18.58 7.60
C SER A 57 -7.50 19.17 7.30
N PRO A 58 -7.38 20.35 6.69
CA PRO A 58 -6.11 21.03 6.49
C PRO A 58 -5.33 21.28 7.81
N THR A 59 -6.04 21.56 8.89
CA THR A 59 -5.43 21.77 10.22
C THR A 59 -4.75 20.49 10.71
N ALA A 60 -5.39 19.33 10.56
CA ALA A 60 -4.77 18.05 10.93
C ALA A 60 -3.50 17.78 10.11
N CYS A 61 -3.48 18.12 8.82
CA CYS A 61 -2.26 18.04 8.02
C CYS A 61 -1.15 18.97 8.55
N GLN A 62 -1.51 20.21 8.95
CA GLN A 62 -0.56 21.18 9.53
C GLN A 62 0.02 20.67 10.85
N ASP A 63 -0.82 20.14 11.74
CA ASP A 63 -0.40 19.60 13.03
C ASP A 63 0.57 18.41 12.87
N LEU A 64 0.28 17.49 11.94
CA LEU A 64 1.18 16.38 11.66
C LEU A 64 2.51 16.84 11.07
N VAL A 65 2.49 17.79 10.16
CA VAL A 65 3.71 18.32 9.53
C VAL A 65 4.54 19.17 10.51
N ALA A 66 3.92 19.80 11.52
CA ALA A 66 4.61 20.51 12.58
C ALA A 66 5.57 19.61 13.39
N HIS A 67 5.38 18.30 13.38
CA HIS A 67 6.35 17.36 13.93
C HIS A 67 7.66 17.28 13.14
N ALA A 68 7.76 17.95 11.99
CA ALA A 68 8.93 17.99 11.11
C ALA A 68 9.47 16.59 10.75
N PRO A 69 8.69 15.74 10.06
CA PRO A 69 9.15 14.43 9.63
C PRO A 69 10.20 14.55 8.50
N ASP A 70 11.25 13.73 8.58
CA ASP A 70 12.25 13.57 7.50
C ASP A 70 11.67 12.79 6.32
N ALA A 71 10.72 11.89 6.62
CA ALA A 71 10.07 11.03 5.63
C ALA A 71 8.60 10.81 5.98
N VAL A 72 7.77 10.63 4.94
CA VAL A 72 6.34 10.38 5.08
C VAL A 72 5.94 9.19 4.23
N TYR A 73 5.28 8.21 4.86
CA TYR A 73 4.52 7.19 4.13
C TYR A 73 3.05 7.58 4.07
N ILE A 74 2.52 7.66 2.86
CA ILE A 74 1.11 7.97 2.61
C ILE A 74 0.39 6.67 2.27
N LEU A 75 -0.27 6.07 3.28
CA LEU A 75 -0.97 4.79 3.17
C LEU A 75 -2.48 4.93 3.35
N HIS A 76 -2.95 6.08 3.85
CA HIS A 76 -4.38 6.30 4.06
C HIS A 76 -5.15 6.32 2.72
N GLY A 77 -6.40 5.95 2.79
CA GLY A 77 -7.28 5.96 1.63
C GLY A 77 -8.52 5.08 1.82
N ILE A 78 -9.55 5.39 1.05
CA ILE A 78 -10.75 4.56 0.92
C ILE A 78 -10.53 3.56 -0.20
N MET A 79 -10.89 2.31 0.06
CA MET A 79 -10.73 1.21 -0.90
C MET A 79 -11.71 1.32 -2.08
N SER A 80 -11.47 0.51 -3.10
CA SER A 80 -12.18 0.56 -4.40
C SER A 80 -13.70 0.61 -4.30
N SER A 81 -14.33 -0.28 -3.52
CA SER A 81 -15.79 -0.29 -3.39
C SER A 81 -16.34 0.96 -2.73
N GLY A 82 -15.64 1.51 -1.73
CA GLY A 82 -16.05 2.75 -1.07
C GLY A 82 -15.93 3.97 -1.98
N SER A 83 -14.84 4.06 -2.74
CA SER A 83 -14.63 5.15 -3.72
C SER A 83 -15.61 5.09 -4.89
N GLU A 84 -16.00 3.88 -5.30
CA GLU A 84 -16.98 3.68 -6.36
C GLU A 84 -18.40 4.01 -5.89
N ALA A 85 -18.75 3.65 -4.66
CA ALA A 85 -20.05 3.93 -4.05
C ALA A 85 -20.25 5.43 -3.74
N ASN A 86 -19.19 6.16 -3.43
CA ASN A 86 -19.23 7.59 -3.10
C ASN A 86 -18.02 8.32 -3.69
N LEU A 87 -18.21 8.92 -4.85
CA LEU A 87 -17.17 9.63 -5.59
C LEU A 87 -16.59 10.81 -4.81
N GLU A 88 -17.43 11.64 -4.17
CA GLU A 88 -17.00 12.81 -3.40
C GLU A 88 -16.14 12.40 -2.21
N LEU A 89 -16.57 11.41 -1.45
CA LEU A 89 -15.81 10.87 -0.34
C LEU A 89 -14.47 10.27 -0.83
N GLY A 90 -14.50 9.53 -1.95
CA GLY A 90 -13.30 9.00 -2.60
C GLY A 90 -12.32 10.09 -2.99
N LEU A 91 -12.76 11.14 -3.67
CA LEU A 91 -11.92 12.28 -4.05
C LEU A 91 -11.37 13.02 -2.82
N GLY A 92 -12.22 13.31 -1.84
CA GLY A 92 -11.81 13.98 -0.61
C GLY A 92 -10.70 13.25 0.14
N VAL A 93 -10.83 11.91 0.29
CA VAL A 93 -9.85 11.12 1.05
C VAL A 93 -8.67 10.66 0.22
N ASN A 94 -8.86 10.21 -1.03
CA ASN A 94 -7.76 9.62 -1.80
C ASN A 94 -6.95 10.64 -2.61
N PHE A 95 -7.53 11.81 -2.90
CA PHE A 95 -6.88 12.85 -3.69
C PHE A 95 -6.67 14.14 -2.92
N ASP A 96 -7.74 14.80 -2.45
CA ASP A 96 -7.62 16.13 -1.86
C ASP A 96 -6.82 16.13 -0.54
N SER A 97 -7.04 15.14 0.33
CA SER A 97 -6.29 15.01 1.59
C SER A 97 -4.81 14.78 1.34
N VAL A 98 -4.47 13.90 0.36
CA VAL A 98 -3.09 13.62 -0.02
C VAL A 98 -2.43 14.86 -0.60
N ARG A 99 -3.11 15.57 -1.51
CA ARG A 99 -2.64 16.83 -2.07
C ARG A 99 -2.39 17.87 -0.97
N THR A 100 -3.36 18.04 -0.05
CA THR A 100 -3.24 18.99 1.07
C THR A 100 -2.04 18.67 1.96
N LEU A 101 -1.81 17.38 2.27
CA LEU A 101 -0.65 16.95 3.04
C LEU A 101 0.67 17.27 2.30
N LEU A 102 0.75 16.96 1.00
CA LEU A 102 1.92 17.27 0.18
C LEU A 102 2.19 18.77 0.10
N ASP A 103 1.17 19.59 -0.13
CA ASP A 103 1.29 21.05 -0.17
C ASP A 103 1.74 21.60 1.20
N THR A 104 1.22 21.05 2.30
CA THR A 104 1.63 21.45 3.66
C THR A 104 3.10 21.10 3.92
N LEU A 105 3.58 19.93 3.52
CA LEU A 105 4.99 19.54 3.60
C LEU A 105 5.89 20.51 2.82
N ILE A 106 5.44 20.90 1.63
CA ILE A 106 6.14 21.86 0.78
C ILE A 106 6.20 23.24 1.46
N HIS A 107 5.13 23.73 2.05
CA HIS A 107 5.10 25.05 2.69
C HIS A 107 5.88 25.08 4.02
N ALA A 108 5.76 24.06 4.87
CA ALA A 108 6.46 24.02 6.16
C ALA A 108 7.99 24.08 6.01
N SER A 109 8.52 23.41 5.01
CA SER A 109 9.97 23.43 4.73
C SER A 109 10.45 24.77 4.13
N SER A 110 9.54 25.66 3.69
CA SER A 110 9.87 26.99 3.16
C SER A 110 10.00 28.05 4.25
N SER A 111 9.37 27.87 5.40
CA SER A 111 9.34 28.83 6.51
C SER A 111 10.60 28.81 7.39
N SER A 112 11.51 27.86 7.20
CA SER A 112 12.79 27.82 7.90
C SER A 112 13.87 28.76 7.34
N SER A 113 13.61 29.41 6.19
CA SER A 113 14.46 30.47 5.65
C SER A 113 13.85 31.86 6.00
N SER A 114 14.59 32.65 6.75
CA SER A 114 14.24 33.98 7.26
C SER A 114 14.10 35.02 6.16
N SER A 115 13.07 34.98 5.35
CA SER A 115 12.71 36.07 4.45
C SER A 115 11.20 36.28 4.44
N SER A 116 10.81 37.55 4.67
CA SER A 116 9.46 38.03 4.93
C SER A 116 8.50 38.03 3.73
N GLU A 117 8.80 37.33 2.65
CA GLU A 117 7.93 37.24 1.47
C GLU A 117 7.43 35.80 1.30
N ARG A 118 6.16 35.57 1.64
CA ARG A 118 5.40 34.39 1.35
C ARG A 118 5.14 34.24 -0.16
N GLN A 119 6.17 33.86 -0.93
CA GLN A 119 5.94 33.30 -2.26
C GLN A 119 6.01 31.75 -2.11
N PRO A 120 5.09 30.99 -2.74
CA PRO A 120 5.24 29.55 -2.85
C PRO A 120 6.56 29.32 -3.58
N SER A 121 7.57 28.80 -2.86
CA SER A 121 8.89 28.62 -3.44
C SER A 121 8.83 27.51 -4.49
N SER A 122 8.76 27.90 -5.75
CA SER A 122 8.97 27.01 -6.91
C SER A 122 10.44 26.56 -7.04
N ARG A 123 11.28 26.80 -6.02
CA ARG A 123 12.72 26.51 -6.05
C ARG A 123 13.03 25.14 -5.47
N PRO A 124 13.92 24.38 -6.14
CA PRO A 124 14.42 23.11 -5.61
C PRO A 124 15.02 23.27 -4.21
N ARG A 125 14.88 22.24 -3.38
CA ARG A 125 15.36 22.22 -1.99
C ARG A 125 16.64 21.38 -1.88
N PRO A 126 17.58 21.76 -1.01
CA PRO A 126 18.78 20.96 -0.81
C PRO A 126 18.50 19.57 -0.20
N ASN A 127 17.48 19.46 0.67
CA ASN A 127 17.05 18.20 1.29
C ASN A 127 15.51 18.13 1.32
N PRO A 128 14.87 17.75 0.20
CA PRO A 128 13.42 17.63 0.16
C PRO A 128 12.94 16.45 1.02
N THR A 129 11.77 16.61 1.67
CA THR A 129 11.13 15.53 2.43
C THR A 129 10.93 14.30 1.54
N LYS A 130 11.33 13.13 2.02
CA LYS A 130 11.07 11.86 1.31
C LYS A 130 9.62 11.48 1.47
N VAL A 131 8.97 11.14 0.38
CA VAL A 131 7.57 10.70 0.37
C VAL A 131 7.44 9.35 -0.34
N VAL A 132 6.93 8.35 0.36
CA VAL A 132 6.56 7.06 -0.23
C VAL A 132 5.03 6.97 -0.24
N PHE A 133 4.45 6.98 -1.42
CA PHE A 133 3.01 6.84 -1.63
C PHE A 133 2.67 5.43 -2.08
N THR A 134 1.71 4.80 -1.41
CA THR A 134 1.18 3.51 -1.87
C THR A 134 0.11 3.74 -2.93
N SER A 135 0.49 3.50 -4.17
CA SER A 135 -0.41 3.35 -5.30
C SER A 135 -0.90 1.91 -5.41
N SER A 136 -1.47 1.53 -6.53
CA SER A 136 -2.10 0.23 -6.71
C SER A 136 -1.99 -0.24 -8.16
N CYS A 137 -2.03 -1.55 -8.38
CA CYS A 137 -2.26 -2.13 -9.70
C CYS A 137 -3.61 -1.72 -10.32
N ALA A 138 -4.54 -1.18 -9.52
CA ALA A 138 -5.81 -0.65 -9.99
C ALA A 138 -5.68 0.57 -10.93
N VAL A 139 -4.49 1.17 -11.06
CA VAL A 139 -4.21 2.22 -12.04
C VAL A 139 -4.23 1.69 -13.48
N PHE A 140 -4.09 0.38 -13.68
CA PHE A 140 -4.24 -0.26 -14.97
C PHE A 140 -5.70 -0.63 -15.20
N GLY A 141 -6.15 -0.44 -16.42
CA GLY A 141 -7.48 -0.85 -16.86
C GLY A 141 -7.46 -2.10 -17.72
N ARG A 142 -8.58 -2.37 -18.36
CA ARG A 142 -8.84 -3.58 -19.18
C ARG A 142 -7.86 -3.79 -20.33
N ALA A 143 -7.27 -2.73 -20.87
CA ALA A 143 -6.25 -2.84 -21.91
C ALA A 143 -5.01 -3.64 -21.45
N ALA A 144 -4.74 -3.68 -20.14
CA ALA A 144 -3.64 -4.44 -19.57
C ALA A 144 -4.01 -5.91 -19.26
N VAL A 145 -5.29 -6.29 -19.26
CA VAL A 145 -5.74 -7.64 -18.87
C VAL A 145 -5.27 -8.72 -19.83
N GLN A 146 -5.21 -8.41 -21.13
CA GLN A 146 -4.84 -9.36 -22.19
C GLN A 146 -3.32 -9.49 -22.37
N ASN A 147 -2.54 -8.64 -21.73
CA ASN A 147 -1.08 -8.57 -21.90
C ASN A 147 -0.40 -8.61 -20.53
N THR A 148 0.92 -8.85 -20.53
CA THR A 148 1.72 -8.59 -19.35
C THR A 148 1.83 -7.08 -19.17
N ALA A 149 1.30 -6.55 -18.07
CA ALA A 149 1.34 -5.12 -17.80
C ALA A 149 2.75 -4.70 -17.38
N THR A 150 3.26 -3.66 -18.01
CA THR A 150 4.54 -3.02 -17.67
C THR A 150 4.31 -1.56 -17.34
N GLU A 151 5.29 -0.92 -16.72
CA GLU A 151 5.22 0.51 -16.39
C GLU A 151 5.38 1.39 -17.62
N THR A 152 6.01 0.88 -18.68
CA THR A 152 6.42 1.64 -19.87
C THR A 152 5.55 1.37 -21.10
N ASP A 153 5.08 0.14 -21.27
CA ASP A 153 4.47 -0.30 -22.53
C ASP A 153 2.94 -0.18 -22.50
N ILE A 154 2.35 -0.07 -21.33
CA ILE A 154 0.92 0.08 -21.15
C ILE A 154 0.61 1.39 -20.44
N VAL A 155 -0.10 2.26 -21.14
CA VAL A 155 -0.61 3.51 -20.54
C VAL A 155 -1.63 3.16 -19.47
N PRO A 156 -1.43 3.60 -18.22
CA PRO A 156 -2.43 3.43 -17.17
C PRO A 156 -3.74 4.11 -17.53
N MET A 157 -4.82 3.32 -17.60
CA MET A 157 -6.17 3.79 -17.92
C MET A 157 -7.16 3.11 -16.97
N PRO A 158 -7.25 3.60 -15.73
CA PRO A 158 -8.08 2.97 -14.70
C PRO A 158 -9.57 3.00 -15.08
N GLU A 159 -10.28 1.92 -14.73
CA GLU A 159 -11.73 1.77 -14.91
C GLU A 159 -12.46 1.81 -13.56
N SER A 160 -11.86 2.42 -12.54
CA SER A 160 -12.47 2.65 -11.24
C SER A 160 -12.09 4.01 -10.67
N SER A 161 -12.97 4.58 -9.86
CA SER A 161 -12.73 5.85 -9.14
C SER A 161 -11.45 5.77 -8.30
N TYR A 162 -11.25 4.66 -7.58
CA TYR A 162 -10.05 4.41 -6.79
C TYR A 162 -8.76 4.42 -7.63
N GLY A 163 -8.74 3.68 -8.73
CA GLY A 163 -7.58 3.64 -9.64
C GLY A 163 -7.27 5.02 -10.22
N THR A 164 -8.29 5.77 -10.62
CA THR A 164 -8.16 7.13 -11.12
C THR A 164 -7.55 8.05 -10.06
N GLN A 165 -8.06 8.03 -8.83
CA GLN A 165 -7.56 8.85 -7.73
C GLN A 165 -6.10 8.53 -7.39
N LYS A 166 -5.72 7.24 -7.38
CA LYS A 166 -4.32 6.83 -7.19
C LYS A 166 -3.41 7.33 -8.30
N LEU A 167 -3.83 7.21 -9.56
CA LEU A 167 -3.07 7.67 -10.72
C LEU A 167 -2.87 9.19 -10.73
N MET A 168 -3.89 9.97 -10.36
CA MET A 168 -3.78 11.42 -10.24
C MET A 168 -2.69 11.83 -9.23
N ILE A 169 -2.58 11.13 -8.10
CA ILE A 169 -1.53 11.39 -7.10
C ILE A 169 -0.16 10.95 -7.62
N GLU A 170 -0.04 9.86 -8.38
CA GLU A 170 1.23 9.49 -9.01
C GLU A 170 1.77 10.62 -9.89
N PHE A 171 0.93 11.24 -10.71
CA PHE A 171 1.33 12.39 -11.55
C PHE A 171 1.72 13.60 -10.71
N LEU A 172 0.99 13.88 -9.63
CA LEU A 172 1.30 14.99 -8.74
C LEU A 172 2.67 14.78 -8.06
N ILE A 173 2.93 13.58 -7.54
CA ILE A 173 4.22 13.22 -6.94
C ILE A 173 5.35 13.34 -7.96
N ASN A 174 5.11 12.92 -9.20
CA ASN A 174 6.09 13.02 -10.27
C ASN A 174 6.45 14.49 -10.57
N ASP A 175 5.45 15.37 -10.69
CA ASP A 175 5.68 16.81 -10.96
C ASP A 175 6.38 17.50 -9.77
N TYR A 176 5.94 17.24 -8.54
CA TYR A 176 6.55 17.80 -7.34
C TYR A 176 8.01 17.33 -7.16
N SER A 177 8.30 16.07 -7.49
CA SER A 177 9.66 15.54 -7.48
C SER A 177 10.53 16.16 -8.57
N ARG A 178 10.02 16.29 -9.79
CA ARG A 178 10.69 16.96 -10.92
C ARG A 178 11.07 18.40 -10.60
N ARG A 179 10.24 19.08 -9.80
CA ARG A 179 10.50 20.45 -9.32
C ARG A 179 11.43 20.50 -8.11
N GLY A 180 11.83 19.35 -7.55
CA GLY A 180 12.66 19.27 -6.34
C GLY A 180 11.95 19.75 -5.07
N LEU A 181 10.63 19.71 -5.04
CA LEU A 181 9.82 20.11 -3.88
C LEU A 181 9.72 18.98 -2.84
N ILE A 182 9.71 17.74 -3.30
CA ILE A 182 9.76 16.51 -2.50
C ILE A 182 10.72 15.51 -3.18
N ASP A 183 11.20 14.50 -2.44
CA ASP A 183 11.77 13.27 -2.99
C ASP A 183 10.66 12.20 -2.98
N GLY A 184 9.79 12.26 -3.97
CA GLY A 184 8.59 11.44 -4.06
C GLY A 184 8.85 10.11 -4.77
N ARG A 185 8.15 9.08 -4.31
CA ARG A 185 8.21 7.69 -4.78
C ARG A 185 6.83 7.07 -4.68
N ALA A 186 6.29 6.61 -5.79
CA ALA A 186 5.00 5.94 -5.84
C ALA A 186 5.19 4.45 -6.07
N VAL A 187 4.71 3.62 -5.17
CA VAL A 187 4.82 2.17 -5.29
C VAL A 187 3.45 1.56 -5.58
N ARG A 188 3.29 0.92 -6.73
CA ARG A 188 2.07 0.21 -7.14
C ARG A 188 2.06 -1.16 -6.48
N LEU A 189 1.15 -1.35 -5.54
CA LEU A 189 1.06 -2.57 -4.75
C LEU A 189 0.30 -3.67 -5.50
N PRO A 190 0.81 -4.91 -5.48
CA PRO A 190 0.01 -6.11 -5.72
C PRO A 190 -1.11 -6.26 -4.67
N THR A 191 -2.01 -7.21 -4.87
CA THR A 191 -2.95 -7.61 -3.83
C THR A 191 -2.20 -8.24 -2.65
N VAL A 192 -2.28 -7.62 -1.49
CA VAL A 192 -1.61 -8.12 -0.28
C VAL A 192 -2.33 -9.35 0.25
N PHE A 193 -1.61 -10.44 0.41
CA PHE A 193 -2.11 -11.76 0.76
C PHE A 193 -1.11 -12.49 1.70
N VAL A 194 -1.50 -13.01 2.87
CA VAL A 194 -2.78 -13.04 3.56
C VAL A 194 -2.86 -11.84 4.52
N ARG A 195 -3.93 -11.04 4.46
CA ARG A 195 -4.17 -9.97 5.43
C ARG A 195 -4.83 -10.56 6.68
N ALA A 196 -4.16 -10.43 7.83
CA ALA A 196 -4.59 -10.99 9.11
C ALA A 196 -5.81 -10.28 9.73
N GLY A 197 -6.08 -9.02 9.35
CA GLY A 197 -7.18 -8.22 9.90
C GLY A 197 -8.58 -8.72 9.52
N ALA A 198 -9.59 -7.96 9.94
CA ALA A 198 -10.98 -8.24 9.55
C ALA A 198 -11.20 -8.12 8.03
N PRO A 199 -12.24 -8.77 7.47
CA PRO A 199 -12.66 -8.54 6.08
C PRO A 199 -12.85 -7.05 5.81
N THR A 200 -12.48 -6.61 4.60
CA THR A 200 -12.65 -5.23 4.16
C THR A 200 -13.63 -5.17 3.00
N ALA A 201 -14.16 -3.97 2.72
CA ALA A 201 -15.02 -3.71 1.56
C ALA A 201 -14.27 -3.77 0.20
N ALA A 202 -12.99 -4.15 0.15
CA ALA A 202 -12.29 -4.34 -1.11
C ALA A 202 -12.78 -5.61 -1.82
N ALA A 203 -13.04 -5.53 -3.12
CA ALA A 203 -13.43 -6.70 -3.93
C ALA A 203 -12.41 -7.85 -3.84
N SER A 204 -11.11 -7.55 -3.59
CA SER A 204 -10.06 -8.54 -3.35
C SER A 204 -10.03 -9.11 -1.92
N SER A 205 -10.98 -8.75 -1.05
CA SER A 205 -10.97 -9.20 0.36
C SER A 205 -11.12 -10.70 0.50
N PHE A 206 -11.87 -11.33 -0.42
CA PHE A 206 -12.08 -12.78 -0.44
C PHE A 206 -10.76 -13.57 -0.58
N VAL A 207 -9.79 -13.03 -1.30
CA VAL A 207 -8.49 -13.70 -1.54
C VAL A 207 -7.81 -14.05 -0.21
N SER A 208 -7.79 -13.11 0.73
CA SER A 208 -7.32 -13.41 2.10
C SER A 208 -8.35 -14.21 2.90
N GLY A 209 -9.63 -13.99 2.67
CA GLY A 209 -10.74 -14.64 3.36
C GLY A 209 -10.72 -16.16 3.22
N ILE A 210 -10.50 -16.69 2.01
CA ILE A 210 -10.47 -18.14 1.74
C ILE A 210 -9.29 -18.87 2.41
N VAL A 211 -8.36 -18.14 3.05
CA VAL A 211 -7.28 -18.70 3.87
C VAL A 211 -7.49 -18.34 5.34
N ARG A 212 -7.71 -17.06 5.63
CA ARG A 212 -7.77 -16.53 6.98
C ARG A 212 -8.89 -17.15 7.81
N GLU A 213 -10.13 -17.16 7.28
CA GLU A 213 -11.29 -17.70 7.97
C GLU A 213 -11.14 -19.20 8.22
N PRO A 214 -10.82 -20.06 7.23
CA PRO A 214 -10.61 -21.49 7.45
C PRO A 214 -9.53 -21.82 8.47
N VAL A 215 -8.39 -21.11 8.46
CA VAL A 215 -7.33 -21.29 9.46
C VAL A 215 -7.79 -20.94 10.87
N ARG A 216 -8.77 -20.05 10.99
CA ARG A 216 -9.45 -19.71 12.26
C ARG A 216 -10.61 -20.65 12.61
N GLY A 217 -10.92 -21.63 11.76
CA GLY A 217 -12.04 -22.55 11.95
C GLY A 217 -13.39 -22.00 11.49
N VAL A 218 -13.41 -20.94 10.68
CA VAL A 218 -14.62 -20.28 10.17
C VAL A 218 -14.81 -20.62 8.70
N ALA A 219 -16.04 -20.88 8.27
CA ALA A 219 -16.36 -21.11 6.86
C ALA A 219 -16.08 -19.84 6.03
N ALA A 220 -15.62 -20.03 4.79
CA ALA A 220 -15.38 -18.97 3.83
C ALA A 220 -16.04 -19.29 2.50
N VAL A 221 -16.30 -18.24 1.70
CA VAL A 221 -16.84 -18.33 0.35
C VAL A 221 -15.79 -17.88 -0.66
N LEU A 222 -15.57 -18.68 -1.70
CA LEU A 222 -14.87 -18.28 -2.92
C LEU A 222 -15.93 -17.75 -3.92
N PRO A 223 -16.00 -16.43 -4.14
CA PRO A 223 -17.08 -15.84 -4.93
C PRO A 223 -16.76 -15.75 -6.43
N VAL A 224 -15.64 -16.30 -6.87
CA VAL A 224 -15.19 -16.23 -8.27
C VAL A 224 -14.78 -17.62 -8.77
N ASP A 225 -14.69 -17.78 -10.09
CA ASP A 225 -14.14 -19.00 -10.67
C ASP A 225 -12.72 -19.25 -10.18
N ALA A 226 -12.47 -20.50 -9.79
CA ALA A 226 -11.19 -20.89 -9.19
C ALA A 226 -9.98 -20.73 -10.12
N SER A 227 -10.20 -20.67 -11.44
CA SER A 227 -9.14 -20.52 -12.45
C SER A 227 -8.67 -19.06 -12.62
N ILE A 228 -9.36 -18.08 -12.02
CA ILE A 228 -9.00 -16.66 -12.17
C ILE A 228 -7.70 -16.38 -11.45
N GLY A 229 -6.70 -15.89 -12.21
CA GLY A 229 -5.40 -15.48 -11.70
C GLY A 229 -5.44 -14.10 -11.03
N ILE A 230 -4.71 -13.97 -9.93
CA ILE A 230 -4.60 -12.74 -9.15
C ILE A 230 -3.12 -12.45 -8.89
N TRP A 231 -2.73 -11.19 -9.04
CA TRP A 231 -1.37 -10.72 -8.72
C TRP A 231 -1.24 -10.46 -7.23
N LEU A 232 -0.35 -11.21 -6.57
CA LEU A 232 -0.22 -11.28 -5.10
C LEU A 232 1.16 -10.84 -4.61
N THR A 233 1.20 -10.34 -3.39
CA THR A 233 2.44 -10.16 -2.61
C THR A 233 2.22 -10.51 -1.14
N SER A 234 3.23 -11.10 -0.50
CA SER A 234 3.19 -11.41 0.93
C SER A 234 3.36 -10.14 1.79
N PRO A 235 2.78 -10.08 3.00
CA PRO A 235 2.99 -8.97 3.93
C PRO A 235 4.46 -8.75 4.26
N ARG A 236 5.23 -9.82 4.38
CA ARG A 236 6.66 -9.79 4.70
C ARG A 236 7.47 -9.11 3.59
N THR A 237 7.27 -9.53 2.34
CA THR A 237 7.95 -8.91 1.19
C THR A 237 7.49 -7.49 0.98
N LEU A 238 6.19 -7.20 1.11
CA LEU A 238 5.68 -5.84 1.00
C LEU A 238 6.33 -4.89 2.01
N ALA A 239 6.39 -5.28 3.29
CA ALA A 239 6.99 -4.44 4.33
C ALA A 239 8.48 -4.16 4.04
N ALA A 240 9.24 -5.19 3.61
CA ALA A 240 10.64 -5.04 3.21
C ALA A 240 10.80 -4.10 2.01
N ASN A 241 9.96 -4.25 0.98
CA ASN A 241 9.98 -3.43 -0.22
C ASN A 241 9.55 -1.98 0.04
N LEU A 242 8.63 -1.73 0.98
CA LEU A 242 8.30 -0.37 1.40
C LEU A 242 9.48 0.31 2.11
N VAL A 243 10.20 -0.40 2.98
CA VAL A 243 11.43 0.12 3.60
C VAL A 243 12.49 0.37 2.53
N HIS A 244 12.69 -0.57 1.59
CA HIS A 244 13.62 -0.42 0.47
C HIS A 244 13.28 0.79 -0.41
N ALA A 245 12.00 1.03 -0.69
CA ALA A 245 11.56 2.21 -1.42
C ALA A 245 12.00 3.53 -0.75
N LEU A 246 12.08 3.58 0.58
CA LEU A 246 12.50 4.78 1.29
C LEU A 246 14.02 4.95 1.36
N VAL A 247 14.76 3.88 1.67
CA VAL A 247 16.18 3.99 2.01
C VAL A 247 17.12 3.21 1.10
N GLY A 248 16.63 2.19 0.39
CA GLY A 248 17.44 1.31 -0.45
C GLY A 248 17.71 1.88 -1.83
N VAL A 249 16.79 2.71 -2.36
CA VAL A 249 16.91 3.28 -3.71
C VAL A 249 17.34 4.74 -3.61
N PRO A 250 18.51 5.13 -4.13
CA PRO A 250 18.93 6.53 -4.20
C PRO A 250 17.96 7.38 -5.04
N ALA A 251 17.83 8.66 -4.70
CA ALA A 251 16.89 9.57 -5.39
C ALA A 251 17.17 9.66 -6.90
N GLU A 252 18.43 9.60 -7.29
CA GLU A 252 18.89 9.67 -8.69
C GLU A 252 18.48 8.43 -9.49
N ALA A 253 18.47 7.26 -8.86
CA ALA A 253 18.09 6.00 -9.50
C ALA A 253 16.61 5.94 -9.88
N TRP A 254 15.76 6.69 -9.17
CA TRP A 254 14.34 6.83 -9.56
C TRP A 254 14.18 7.57 -10.89
N GLY A 255 15.09 8.47 -11.21
CA GLY A 255 15.06 9.26 -12.43
C GLY A 255 13.81 10.16 -12.50
N HIS A 256 13.33 10.38 -13.73
CA HIS A 256 12.11 11.16 -13.97
C HIS A 256 10.83 10.37 -13.63
N TYR A 257 10.86 9.06 -13.80
CA TYR A 257 9.71 8.18 -13.58
C TYR A 257 9.70 7.72 -12.12
N ARG A 258 8.81 8.33 -11.32
CA ARG A 258 8.78 8.10 -9.86
C ARG A 258 7.87 6.94 -9.43
N GLN A 259 7.31 6.21 -10.39
CA GLN A 259 6.47 5.04 -10.14
C GLN A 259 7.28 3.76 -10.26
N VAL A 260 6.94 2.77 -9.45
CA VAL A 260 7.41 1.39 -9.57
C VAL A 260 6.29 0.41 -9.23
N LEU A 261 6.17 -0.63 -10.04
CA LEU A 261 5.30 -1.76 -9.77
C LEU A 261 6.08 -2.77 -8.92
N LEU A 262 5.61 -3.02 -7.71
CA LEU A 262 6.30 -3.93 -6.81
C LEU A 262 6.25 -5.38 -7.30
N PRO A 263 7.33 -6.16 -7.07
CA PRO A 263 7.34 -7.59 -7.35
C PRO A 263 6.22 -8.34 -6.64
N GLY A 264 5.76 -9.37 -7.30
CA GLY A 264 4.71 -10.26 -6.83
C GLY A 264 4.68 -11.52 -7.69
N TYR A 265 3.63 -12.30 -7.56
CA TYR A 265 3.41 -13.53 -8.33
C TYR A 265 1.94 -13.69 -8.69
N THR A 266 1.66 -14.33 -9.81
CA THR A 266 0.29 -14.73 -10.17
C THR A 266 -0.02 -16.07 -9.51
N ALA A 267 -1.17 -16.13 -8.83
CA ALA A 267 -1.76 -17.39 -8.38
C ALA A 267 -3.26 -17.38 -8.69
N THR A 268 -3.79 -18.52 -9.08
CA THR A 268 -5.23 -18.72 -9.20
C THR A 268 -5.85 -19.01 -7.83
N SER A 269 -7.16 -18.84 -7.69
CA SER A 269 -7.85 -19.25 -6.48
C SER A 269 -7.71 -20.76 -6.22
N ALA A 270 -7.61 -21.57 -7.29
CA ALA A 270 -7.32 -23.00 -7.19
C ALA A 270 -5.93 -23.26 -6.56
N ASP A 271 -4.89 -22.55 -7.03
CA ASP A 271 -3.54 -22.66 -6.46
C ASP A 271 -3.52 -22.29 -4.98
N ILE A 272 -4.28 -21.25 -4.60
CA ILE A 272 -4.39 -20.83 -3.19
C ILE A 272 -5.02 -21.93 -2.34
N LEU A 273 -6.09 -22.55 -2.83
CA LEU A 273 -6.79 -23.62 -2.11
C LEU A 273 -5.94 -24.90 -2.01
N GLU A 274 -5.19 -25.25 -3.06
CA GLU A 274 -4.23 -26.37 -3.02
C GLU A 274 -3.12 -26.11 -1.99
N ALA A 275 -2.54 -24.91 -2.01
CA ALA A 275 -1.52 -24.52 -1.03
C ALA A 275 -2.06 -24.48 0.41
N LEU A 276 -3.32 -24.05 0.61
CA LEU A 276 -4.00 -24.10 1.91
C LEU A 276 -4.14 -25.54 2.39
N GLU A 277 -4.58 -26.46 1.52
CA GLU A 277 -4.69 -27.88 1.86
C GLU A 277 -3.34 -28.47 2.26
N LYS A 278 -2.29 -28.16 1.50
CA LYS A 278 -0.92 -28.63 1.74
C LYS A 278 -0.35 -28.12 3.07
N VAL A 279 -0.62 -26.87 3.44
CA VAL A 279 -0.06 -26.23 4.64
C VAL A 279 -0.91 -26.49 5.90
N ALA A 280 -2.23 -26.43 5.78
CA ALA A 280 -3.15 -26.46 6.91
C ALA A 280 -4.02 -27.73 6.98
N GLY A 281 -4.04 -28.55 5.94
CA GLY A 281 -4.76 -29.82 5.89
C GLY A 281 -6.13 -29.76 5.20
N LYS A 282 -6.63 -30.93 4.82
CA LYS A 282 -7.89 -31.12 4.08
C LYS A 282 -9.11 -30.62 4.83
N GLU A 283 -9.13 -30.74 6.14
CA GLU A 283 -10.24 -30.30 6.99
C GLU A 283 -10.40 -28.78 6.95
N VAL A 284 -9.27 -28.05 6.95
CA VAL A 284 -9.26 -26.59 6.82
C VAL A 284 -9.72 -26.19 5.42
N ARG A 285 -9.22 -26.83 4.36
CA ARG A 285 -9.65 -26.58 2.98
C ARG A 285 -11.16 -26.81 2.80
N ALA A 286 -11.72 -27.81 3.46
CA ALA A 286 -13.15 -28.17 3.35
C ALA A 286 -14.10 -27.08 3.91
N LEU A 287 -13.59 -26.12 4.67
CA LEU A 287 -14.37 -24.97 5.14
C LEU A 287 -14.60 -23.92 4.05
N VAL A 288 -13.92 -24.02 2.90
CA VAL A 288 -14.16 -23.11 1.77
C VAL A 288 -15.20 -23.67 0.83
N ARG A 289 -16.26 -22.92 0.61
CA ARG A 289 -17.33 -23.22 -0.36
C ARG A 289 -17.14 -22.37 -1.60
N GLU A 290 -17.41 -22.94 -2.76
CA GLU A 290 -17.40 -22.22 -4.03
C GLU A 290 -18.83 -21.78 -4.33
N GLU A 291 -19.07 -20.48 -4.27
CA GLU A 291 -20.39 -19.88 -4.50
C GLU A 291 -20.20 -18.57 -5.28
N ARG A 292 -20.37 -18.67 -6.58
CA ARG A 292 -20.04 -17.57 -7.52
C ARG A 292 -20.97 -16.39 -7.32
N ASP A 293 -20.37 -15.19 -7.23
CA ASP A 293 -21.00 -13.88 -7.28
C ASP A 293 -20.58 -13.16 -8.57
N GLU A 294 -21.53 -12.93 -9.47
CA GLU A 294 -21.27 -12.42 -10.82
C GLU A 294 -20.69 -10.99 -10.79
N ASP A 295 -21.09 -10.15 -9.82
CA ASP A 295 -20.60 -8.79 -9.71
C ASP A 295 -19.14 -8.76 -9.21
N THR A 296 -18.82 -9.55 -8.19
CA THR A 296 -17.45 -9.71 -7.71
C THR A 296 -16.56 -10.26 -8.82
N GLN A 297 -17.01 -11.31 -9.52
CA GLN A 297 -16.25 -11.92 -10.61
C GLN A 297 -15.98 -10.92 -11.73
N ARG A 298 -16.98 -10.14 -12.16
CA ARG A 298 -16.83 -9.12 -13.20
C ARG A 298 -15.78 -8.06 -12.80
N ILE A 299 -15.76 -7.65 -11.53
CA ILE A 299 -14.76 -6.70 -11.01
C ILE A 299 -13.36 -7.33 -11.05
N VAL A 300 -13.21 -8.57 -10.56
CA VAL A 300 -11.90 -9.26 -10.51
C VAL A 300 -11.35 -9.50 -11.92
N LEU A 301 -12.20 -9.88 -12.88
CA LEU A 301 -11.81 -10.07 -14.27
C LEU A 301 -11.37 -8.78 -14.97
N SER A 302 -11.67 -7.61 -14.43
CA SER A 302 -11.18 -6.32 -14.97
C SER A 302 -9.73 -6.02 -14.56
N TRP A 303 -9.13 -6.80 -13.65
CA TRP A 303 -7.76 -6.59 -13.19
C TRP A 303 -6.76 -7.40 -14.00
N PRO A 304 -5.63 -6.81 -14.38
CA PRO A 304 -4.51 -7.58 -14.90
C PRO A 304 -4.02 -8.58 -13.85
N SER A 305 -3.66 -9.77 -14.30
CA SER A 305 -3.10 -10.81 -13.42
C SER A 305 -1.62 -11.10 -13.71
N ARG A 306 -1.04 -10.49 -14.74
CA ARG A 306 0.35 -10.67 -15.13
C ARG A 306 1.03 -9.32 -15.28
N TYR A 307 2.20 -9.21 -14.64
CA TYR A 307 2.98 -7.99 -14.66
C TYR A 307 4.46 -8.29 -14.90
N ASP A 308 5.13 -7.43 -15.63
CA ASP A 308 6.59 -7.40 -15.68
C ASP A 308 7.08 -6.37 -14.64
N THR A 309 7.93 -6.83 -13.75
CA THR A 309 8.52 -6.02 -12.67
C THR A 309 10.03 -5.84 -12.86
N GLN A 310 10.50 -5.83 -14.12
CA GLN A 310 11.91 -5.69 -14.41
C GLN A 310 12.50 -4.43 -13.79
N ARG A 311 11.83 -3.29 -13.90
CA ARG A 311 12.26 -2.03 -13.29
C ARG A 311 12.42 -2.16 -11.77
N ALA A 312 11.51 -2.83 -11.08
CA ALA A 312 11.64 -3.04 -9.65
C ALA A 312 12.87 -3.89 -9.32
N ARG A 313 13.15 -4.95 -10.10
CA ARG A 313 14.36 -5.77 -9.94
C ARG A 313 15.63 -4.95 -10.16
N GLU A 314 15.68 -4.12 -11.19
CA GLU A 314 16.79 -3.22 -11.48
C GLU A 314 17.05 -2.20 -10.37
N LEU A 315 15.98 -1.75 -9.70
CA LEU A 315 16.05 -0.88 -8.53
C LEU A 315 16.33 -1.64 -7.21
N GLY A 316 16.52 -2.96 -7.25
CA GLY A 316 16.90 -3.79 -6.11
C GLY A 316 15.75 -4.20 -5.20
N PHE A 317 14.48 -4.08 -5.64
CA PHE A 317 13.34 -4.60 -4.89
C PHE A 317 13.36 -6.13 -4.82
N SER A 318 13.00 -6.68 -3.67
CA SER A 318 13.00 -8.11 -3.44
C SER A 318 11.82 -8.80 -4.11
N GLU A 319 12.09 -9.95 -4.72
CA GLU A 319 11.05 -10.89 -5.17
C GLU A 319 10.28 -11.48 -3.98
N ASP A 320 9.07 -11.94 -4.26
CA ASP A 320 8.21 -12.50 -3.20
C ASP A 320 8.63 -13.91 -2.79
N VAL A 321 8.30 -14.27 -1.54
CA VAL A 321 8.59 -15.62 -0.97
C VAL A 321 7.71 -16.71 -1.55
N GLY A 322 6.66 -16.34 -2.29
CA GLY A 322 5.73 -17.26 -2.93
C GLY A 322 4.59 -17.74 -2.03
N LEU A 323 3.64 -18.42 -2.68
CA LEU A 323 2.32 -18.75 -2.14
C LEU A 323 2.36 -19.62 -0.88
N GLU A 324 3.05 -20.76 -0.92
CA GLU A 324 3.10 -21.71 0.21
C GLU A 324 3.75 -21.09 1.45
N GLN A 325 4.86 -20.36 1.26
CA GLN A 325 5.53 -19.72 2.38
C GLN A 325 4.67 -18.61 2.98
N THR A 326 3.95 -17.87 2.16
CA THR A 326 3.02 -16.82 2.63
C THR A 326 1.90 -17.41 3.50
N ILE A 327 1.31 -18.55 3.09
CA ILE A 327 0.28 -19.22 3.89
C ILE A 327 0.89 -19.82 5.17
N ARG A 328 2.09 -20.38 5.11
CA ARG A 328 2.80 -20.92 6.27
C ARG A 328 3.09 -19.82 7.31
N ASP A 329 3.64 -18.68 6.88
CA ASP A 329 3.92 -17.54 7.74
C ASP A 329 2.63 -17.06 8.45
N PHE A 330 1.49 -17.05 7.73
CA PHE A 330 0.19 -16.70 8.32
C PHE A 330 -0.29 -17.71 9.36
N VAL A 331 -0.23 -19.02 9.04
CA VAL A 331 -0.64 -20.09 9.96
C VAL A 331 0.20 -20.10 11.24
N GLU A 332 1.50 -19.87 11.13
CA GLU A 332 2.40 -19.77 12.28
C GLU A 332 2.08 -18.54 13.15
N ALA A 333 1.82 -17.39 12.54
CA ALA A 333 1.41 -16.18 13.26
C ALA A 333 0.09 -16.36 14.02
N GLU A 334 -0.92 -17.00 13.40
CA GLU A 334 -2.20 -17.32 14.06
C GLU A 334 -2.05 -18.30 15.24
N LYS A 335 -1.12 -19.25 15.14
CA LYS A 335 -0.80 -20.17 16.26
C LYS A 335 -0.12 -19.43 17.41
N ALA A 336 0.84 -18.57 17.09
CA ALA A 336 1.55 -17.76 18.10
C ALA A 336 0.64 -16.77 18.83
N ALA A 337 -0.40 -16.26 18.17
CA ALA A 337 -1.36 -15.34 18.78
C ALA A 337 -2.36 -16.01 19.72
N LYS A 338 -2.52 -17.37 19.65
CA LYS A 338 -3.40 -18.17 20.52
C LYS A 338 -2.72 -18.68 21.78
N ASN A 339 -1.38 -18.66 21.81
CA ASN A 339 -0.56 -19.03 22.97
C ASN A 339 -0.15 -17.78 23.77
#